data_12d855231d29f28c377b1cd72dcf078a
#
_entry.id   12d855231d29f28c377b1cd72dcf078a
#
_cell.length_a   1.000
_cell.length_b   1.000
_cell.length_c   1.000
_cell.angle_alpha   90.00
_cell.angle_beta   90.00
_cell.angle_gamma   90.00
#
_symmetry.space_group_name_H-M   'P 1'
#
loop_
_entity.id
_entity.type
_entity.pdbx_description
1 polymer ?
#
loop_
_entity_poly.entity_id
_entity_poly.type
_entity_poly.pdbx_seq_one_letter_code
_entity_poly.pdbx_strand_id
1 'polypeptide(L)'
;MLGLTIAGLAGLGFPGGLGAESRNGPAADAWLEAIASRKHRAFLDIRSFDPSGTPFRKATNLLTALTEAHGAVEREVGIAFGAGSSSIAHVLGPKVWAEYGVGAKVASYARSPAEAESLRTEPAKWSALGATGVATMRDHGMRVLACRNSIHRWATEFAAETGESADAVNAKLIAGLHAGVEPVPAMIAAAVLAQSRQLSYVAIG
;
A
#
# COMPACT_ATOMS: atom_id res chain seq x y z
N MET A 1 -3.40 30.10 54.28
CA MET A 1 -2.89 28.86 53.69
C MET A 1 -4.08 28.06 53.19
N LEU A 2 -4.42 28.14 51.91
CA LEU A 2 -5.45 27.31 51.27
C LEU A 2 -4.74 26.22 50.47
N GLY A 3 -4.94 24.97 50.91
CA GLY A 3 -4.45 23.80 50.20
C GLY A 3 -5.40 23.44 49.04
N LEU A 4 -4.91 23.45 47.82
CA LEU A 4 -5.63 23.01 46.64
C LEU A 4 -5.36 21.51 46.42
N THR A 5 -6.38 20.70 46.63
CA THR A 5 -6.35 19.25 46.37
C THR A 5 -6.69 19.03 44.90
N ILE A 6 -5.72 18.57 44.11
CA ILE A 6 -5.93 18.16 42.70
C ILE A 6 -6.50 16.75 42.72
N ALA A 7 -7.78 16.63 42.37
CA ALA A 7 -8.45 15.33 42.16
C ALA A 7 -7.93 14.69 40.86
N GLY A 8 -7.50 13.43 40.97
CA GLY A 8 -6.96 12.65 39.87
C GLY A 8 -8.00 12.39 38.78
N LEU A 9 -7.66 12.65 37.54
CA LEU A 9 -8.37 12.21 36.37
C LEU A 9 -8.17 10.68 36.22
N ALA A 10 -9.25 9.94 36.48
CA ALA A 10 -9.32 8.50 36.20
C ALA A 10 -9.19 8.27 34.71
N GLY A 11 -8.28 7.40 34.34
CA GLY A 11 -7.98 7.05 32.96
C GLY A 11 -9.19 6.48 32.22
N LEU A 12 -9.50 7.06 31.09
CA LEU A 12 -10.33 6.43 30.07
C LEU A 12 -9.52 5.28 29.46
N GLY A 13 -9.78 4.07 29.97
CA GLY A 13 -9.27 2.85 29.37
C GLY A 13 -9.86 2.70 27.98
N PHE A 14 -9.03 2.75 26.94
CA PHE A 14 -9.40 2.30 25.60
C PHE A 14 -9.52 0.77 25.64
N PRO A 15 -10.73 0.19 25.46
CA PRO A 15 -10.88 -1.24 25.26
C PRO A 15 -10.57 -1.54 23.80
N GLY A 16 -9.40 -2.01 23.53
CA GLY A 16 -8.97 -2.41 22.20
C GLY A 16 -7.48 -2.63 22.24
N GLY A 17 -7.05 -3.68 22.95
CA GLY A 17 -5.72 -4.19 22.80
C GLY A 17 -5.49 -4.53 21.33
N LEU A 18 -4.77 -3.67 20.62
CA LEU A 18 -4.04 -4.11 19.44
C LEU A 18 -3.20 -5.28 19.93
N GLY A 19 -3.67 -6.50 19.66
CA GLY A 19 -2.92 -7.70 19.96
C GLY A 19 -1.49 -7.46 19.54
N ALA A 20 -0.57 -7.62 20.48
CA ALA A 20 0.85 -7.50 20.22
C ALA A 20 1.29 -8.70 19.36
N GLU A 21 0.75 -8.77 18.13
CA GLU A 21 1.27 -9.65 17.13
C GLU A 21 2.59 -9.10 16.65
N SER A 22 3.59 -9.80 17.12
CA SER A 22 4.93 -9.87 16.56
C SER A 22 5.58 -8.52 16.31
N ARG A 23 6.39 -8.11 17.24
CA ARG A 23 7.53 -7.26 16.94
C ARG A 23 8.18 -7.82 15.69
N ASN A 24 7.89 -7.20 14.55
CA ASN A 24 8.50 -7.54 13.29
C ASN A 24 10.01 -7.45 13.51
N GLY A 25 10.66 -8.61 13.54
CA GLY A 25 12.11 -8.70 13.62
C GLY A 25 12.76 -8.10 12.35
N PRO A 26 14.06 -8.22 12.18
CA PRO A 26 14.85 -7.61 11.09
C PRO A 26 14.30 -7.81 9.68
N ALA A 27 13.41 -8.79 9.46
CA ALA A 27 12.80 -9.07 8.17
C ALA A 27 11.74 -8.02 7.74
N ALA A 28 11.12 -7.30 8.70
CA ALA A 28 10.05 -6.34 8.36
C ALA A 28 10.56 -5.09 7.64
N ASP A 29 11.84 -4.78 7.74
CA ASP A 29 12.46 -3.61 7.14
C ASP A 29 13.43 -3.97 6.01
N ALA A 30 13.44 -5.23 5.55
CA ALA A 30 14.33 -5.69 4.48
C ALA A 30 14.18 -4.88 3.18
N TRP A 31 12.96 -4.44 2.87
CA TRP A 31 12.68 -3.55 1.75
C TRP A 31 13.43 -2.22 1.88
N LEU A 32 13.46 -1.68 3.11
CA LEU A 32 14.08 -0.38 3.39
C LEU A 32 15.58 -0.45 3.21
N GLU A 33 16.24 -1.48 3.74
CA GLU A 33 17.68 -1.68 3.58
C GLU A 33 18.05 -1.87 2.11
N ALA A 34 17.24 -2.62 1.35
CA ALA A 34 17.45 -2.83 -0.08
C ALA A 34 17.41 -1.52 -0.88
N ILE A 35 16.54 -0.58 -0.50
CA ILE A 35 16.41 0.73 -1.16
C ILE A 35 17.43 1.72 -0.61
N ALA A 36 17.63 1.78 0.72
CA ALA A 36 18.52 2.73 1.37
C ALA A 36 19.99 2.55 0.97
N SER A 37 20.39 1.35 0.54
CA SER A 37 21.74 1.08 0.03
C SER A 37 22.02 1.68 -1.35
N ARG A 38 21.00 2.20 -2.05
CA ARG A 38 21.14 2.76 -3.40
C ARG A 38 21.57 4.23 -3.36
N LYS A 39 22.18 4.70 -4.44
CA LYS A 39 22.64 6.08 -4.59
C LYS A 39 21.48 7.07 -4.78
N HIS A 40 20.54 6.73 -5.67
CA HIS A 40 19.33 7.49 -5.94
C HIS A 40 18.16 6.75 -5.32
N ARG A 41 17.45 7.36 -4.37
CA ARG A 41 16.46 6.69 -3.52
C ARG A 41 15.17 7.46 -3.45
N ALA A 42 14.05 6.78 -3.70
CA ALA A 42 12.74 7.40 -3.60
C ALA A 42 11.71 6.46 -2.94
N PHE A 43 10.82 7.06 -2.17
CA PHE A 43 9.59 6.43 -1.67
C PHE A 43 8.40 7.12 -2.34
N LEU A 44 7.66 6.37 -3.13
CA LEU A 44 6.46 6.84 -3.82
C LEU A 44 5.23 6.42 -3.00
N ASP A 45 4.53 7.38 -2.40
CA ASP A 45 3.32 7.15 -1.62
C ASP A 45 2.08 7.32 -2.50
N ILE A 46 1.45 6.20 -2.82
CA ILE A 46 0.25 6.15 -3.66
C ILE A 46 -0.98 6.11 -2.76
N ARG A 47 -1.80 7.16 -2.81
CA ARG A 47 -2.92 7.34 -1.88
C ARG A 47 -4.26 6.97 -2.46
N SER A 48 -4.43 7.12 -3.76
CA SER A 48 -5.69 6.85 -4.45
C SER A 48 -5.55 5.83 -5.56
N PHE A 49 -6.64 5.09 -5.78
CA PHE A 49 -6.75 4.22 -6.94
C PHE A 49 -6.85 5.07 -8.20
N ASP A 50 -6.10 4.73 -9.22
CA ASP A 50 -6.18 5.36 -10.55
C ASP A 50 -6.33 4.26 -11.62
N PRO A 51 -7.52 4.11 -12.21
CA PRO A 51 -7.78 3.08 -13.21
C PRO A 51 -6.91 3.19 -14.46
N SER A 52 -6.28 4.34 -14.70
CA SER A 52 -5.36 4.49 -15.84
C SER A 52 -3.99 3.83 -15.63
N GLY A 53 -3.68 3.38 -14.41
CA GLY A 53 -2.35 2.86 -14.06
C GLY A 53 -1.24 3.92 -14.06
N THR A 54 -1.61 5.21 -13.97
CA THR A 54 -0.65 6.32 -13.93
C THR A 54 0.40 6.17 -12.81
N PRO A 55 0.07 5.67 -11.60
CA PRO A 55 1.08 5.51 -10.57
C PRO A 55 2.24 4.60 -10.99
N PHE A 56 1.96 3.51 -11.69
CA PHE A 56 2.98 2.60 -12.21
C PHE A 56 3.86 3.30 -13.25
N ARG A 57 3.23 4.02 -14.20
CA ARG A 57 3.97 4.80 -15.21
C ARG A 57 4.85 5.89 -14.58
N LYS A 58 4.39 6.55 -13.53
CA LYS A 58 5.21 7.55 -12.82
C LYS A 58 6.43 6.92 -12.16
N ALA A 59 6.30 5.72 -11.61
CA ALA A 59 7.44 4.99 -11.03
C ALA A 59 8.47 4.62 -12.10
N THR A 60 8.05 4.06 -13.22
CA THR A 60 8.95 3.72 -14.34
C THR A 60 9.55 4.96 -15.00
N ASN A 61 8.77 6.04 -15.18
CA ASN A 61 9.27 7.30 -15.71
C ASN A 61 10.35 7.93 -14.81
N LEU A 62 10.21 7.81 -13.48
CA LEU A 62 11.27 8.27 -12.57
C LEU A 62 12.57 7.50 -12.80
N LEU A 63 12.50 6.17 -12.92
CA LEU A 63 13.66 5.36 -13.24
C LEU A 63 14.29 5.78 -14.56
N THR A 64 13.48 5.86 -15.63
CA THR A 64 13.92 6.27 -16.97
C THR A 64 14.57 7.66 -16.94
N ALA A 65 13.97 8.63 -16.27
CA ALA A 65 14.55 9.97 -16.17
C ALA A 65 15.92 9.96 -15.47
N LEU A 66 16.06 9.19 -14.38
CA LEU A 66 17.34 9.08 -13.68
C LEU A 66 18.42 8.38 -14.54
N THR A 67 18.05 7.35 -15.27
CA THR A 67 19.02 6.59 -16.08
C THR A 67 19.38 7.30 -17.40
N GLU A 68 18.40 7.77 -18.15
CA GLU A 68 18.61 8.33 -19.47
C GLU A 68 19.05 9.80 -19.45
N ALA A 69 18.41 10.64 -18.60
CA ALA A 69 18.71 12.07 -18.54
C ALA A 69 19.82 12.43 -17.57
N HIS A 70 20.01 11.66 -16.49
CA HIS A 70 20.98 11.95 -15.46
C HIS A 70 22.12 10.93 -15.36
N GLY A 71 22.16 9.94 -16.25
CA GLY A 71 23.27 8.98 -16.36
C GLY A 71 23.41 8.04 -15.16
N ALA A 72 22.36 7.88 -14.36
CA ALA A 72 22.37 6.91 -13.27
C ALA A 72 22.39 5.47 -13.85
N VAL A 73 23.12 4.57 -13.21
CA VAL A 73 23.02 3.15 -13.54
C VAL A 73 21.81 2.56 -12.82
N GLU A 74 20.98 1.78 -13.50
CA GLU A 74 19.72 1.26 -12.94
C GLU A 74 19.90 0.61 -11.57
N ARG A 75 20.96 -0.20 -11.39
CA ARG A 75 21.26 -0.82 -10.09
C ARG A 75 21.59 0.18 -8.96
N GLU A 76 21.84 1.45 -9.27
CA GLU A 76 22.06 2.52 -8.30
C GLU A 76 20.77 3.25 -7.91
N VAL A 77 19.68 2.96 -8.61
CA VAL A 77 18.36 3.54 -8.33
C VAL A 77 17.56 2.59 -7.46
N GLY A 78 17.05 3.10 -6.36
CA GLY A 78 16.17 2.37 -5.45
C GLY A 78 14.83 3.10 -5.34
N ILE A 79 13.75 2.43 -5.70
CA ILE A 79 12.38 2.96 -5.62
C ILE A 79 11.53 2.00 -4.81
N ALA A 80 10.89 2.52 -3.75
CA ALA A 80 9.82 1.84 -3.05
C ALA A 80 8.48 2.47 -3.45
N PHE A 81 7.53 1.64 -3.87
CA PHE A 81 6.18 2.01 -4.27
C PHE A 81 5.22 1.56 -3.18
N GLY A 82 4.64 2.48 -2.45
CA GLY A 82 3.75 2.21 -1.34
C GLY A 82 2.27 2.36 -1.73
N ALA A 83 1.51 1.26 -1.70
CA ALA A 83 0.07 1.26 -1.92
C ALA A 83 -0.69 1.30 -0.58
N GLY A 84 -1.44 2.38 -0.36
CA GLY A 84 -2.28 2.58 0.83
C GLY A 84 -3.65 3.15 0.47
N SER A 85 -4.55 3.28 1.44
CA SER A 85 -5.91 3.76 1.21
C SER A 85 -6.62 2.99 0.08
N SER A 86 -7.19 3.66 -0.91
CA SER A 86 -7.84 3.00 -2.07
C SER A 86 -6.86 2.43 -3.10
N SER A 87 -5.62 2.91 -3.13
CA SER A 87 -4.61 2.38 -4.04
C SER A 87 -4.21 0.93 -3.74
N ILE A 88 -4.62 0.39 -2.57
CA ILE A 88 -4.45 -1.03 -2.25
C ILE A 88 -5.07 -1.93 -3.32
N ALA A 89 -6.10 -1.47 -4.04
CA ALA A 89 -6.71 -2.20 -5.15
C ALA A 89 -5.70 -2.57 -6.24
N HIS A 90 -4.68 -1.74 -6.49
CA HIS A 90 -3.65 -2.01 -7.49
C HIS A 90 -2.80 -3.24 -7.20
N VAL A 91 -2.71 -3.65 -5.94
CA VAL A 91 -1.83 -4.74 -5.51
C VAL A 91 -2.60 -6.01 -5.12
N LEU A 92 -3.95 -6.00 -5.23
CA LEU A 92 -4.81 -7.15 -4.97
C LEU A 92 -5.00 -8.01 -6.21
N GLY A 93 -4.86 -9.32 -6.05
CA GLY A 93 -4.97 -10.30 -7.13
C GLY A 93 -6.41 -10.59 -7.57
N PRO A 94 -6.58 -11.31 -8.71
CA PRO A 94 -7.86 -11.47 -9.38
C PRO A 94 -8.91 -12.20 -8.55
N LYS A 95 -8.49 -13.14 -7.70
CA LYS A 95 -9.40 -13.84 -6.79
C LYS A 95 -10.04 -12.88 -5.79
N VAL A 96 -9.27 -12.00 -5.18
CA VAL A 96 -9.75 -10.98 -4.25
C VAL A 96 -10.67 -9.98 -4.95
N TRP A 97 -10.29 -9.53 -6.15
CA TRP A 97 -11.11 -8.62 -6.94
C TRP A 97 -12.51 -9.20 -7.24
N ALA A 98 -12.59 -10.49 -7.58
CA ALA A 98 -13.85 -11.15 -7.87
C ALA A 98 -14.65 -11.47 -6.61
N GLU A 99 -14.00 -12.01 -5.57
CA GLU A 99 -14.66 -12.50 -4.35
C GLU A 99 -15.28 -11.36 -3.54
N TYR A 100 -14.58 -10.22 -3.45
CA TYR A 100 -14.99 -9.08 -2.61
C TYR A 100 -15.49 -7.86 -3.39
N GLY A 101 -15.74 -7.99 -4.68
CA GLY A 101 -16.28 -6.89 -5.48
C GLY A 101 -15.42 -5.62 -5.42
N VAL A 102 -14.08 -5.74 -5.43
CA VAL A 102 -13.15 -4.61 -5.31
C VAL A 102 -13.46 -3.51 -6.31
N GLY A 103 -13.91 -3.89 -7.52
CA GLY A 103 -14.30 -2.92 -8.55
C GLY A 103 -15.43 -2.00 -8.14
N ALA A 104 -16.46 -2.50 -7.43
CA ALA A 104 -17.54 -1.66 -6.91
C ALA A 104 -17.01 -0.65 -5.89
N LYS A 105 -16.08 -1.06 -5.03
CA LYS A 105 -15.48 -0.22 -4.00
C LYS A 105 -14.65 0.93 -4.58
N VAL A 106 -14.00 0.72 -5.73
CA VAL A 106 -13.18 1.74 -6.39
C VAL A 106 -13.85 2.43 -7.57
N ALA A 107 -15.12 2.11 -7.86
CA ALA A 107 -15.84 2.67 -9.00
C ALA A 107 -15.98 4.20 -8.97
N SER A 108 -15.94 4.81 -7.78
CA SER A 108 -15.95 6.28 -7.61
C SER A 108 -14.71 6.99 -8.16
N TYR A 109 -13.63 6.25 -8.41
CA TYR A 109 -12.39 6.78 -9.00
C TYR A 109 -12.39 6.70 -10.54
N ALA A 110 -13.44 6.15 -11.14
CA ALA A 110 -13.57 6.07 -12.58
C ALA A 110 -13.73 7.46 -13.20
N ARG A 111 -13.15 7.63 -14.39
CA ARG A 111 -13.18 8.89 -15.16
C ARG A 111 -14.43 9.03 -16.02
N SER A 112 -15.21 7.96 -16.15
CA SER A 112 -16.46 7.91 -16.89
C SER A 112 -17.43 6.88 -16.33
N PRO A 113 -18.75 7.00 -16.61
CA PRO A 113 -19.72 5.97 -16.23
C PRO A 113 -19.41 4.60 -16.83
N ALA A 114 -18.89 4.53 -18.05
CA ALA A 114 -18.51 3.27 -18.70
C ALA A 114 -17.31 2.61 -18.01
N GLU A 115 -16.34 3.39 -17.57
CA GLU A 115 -15.20 2.90 -16.80
C GLU A 115 -15.65 2.40 -15.40
N ALA A 116 -16.57 3.11 -14.75
CA ALA A 116 -17.15 2.68 -13.47
C ALA A 116 -17.90 1.36 -13.61
N GLU A 117 -18.63 1.15 -14.70
CA GLU A 117 -19.30 -0.11 -14.99
C GLU A 117 -18.29 -1.22 -15.30
N SER A 118 -17.26 -0.95 -16.10
CA SER A 118 -16.20 -1.89 -16.38
C SER A 118 -15.46 -2.32 -15.09
N LEU A 119 -15.22 -1.41 -14.15
CA LEU A 119 -14.64 -1.76 -12.85
C LEU A 119 -15.47 -2.79 -12.09
N ARG A 120 -16.80 -2.68 -12.14
CA ARG A 120 -17.71 -3.61 -11.45
C ARG A 120 -17.82 -4.96 -12.15
N THR A 121 -17.81 -4.96 -13.48
CA THR A 121 -18.17 -6.14 -14.30
C THR A 121 -16.97 -6.91 -14.84
N GLU A 122 -15.77 -6.29 -14.88
CA GLU A 122 -14.56 -6.87 -15.46
C GLU A 122 -13.41 -6.96 -14.44
N PRO A 123 -13.59 -7.61 -13.25
CA PRO A 123 -12.57 -7.60 -12.18
C PRO A 123 -11.24 -8.20 -12.62
N ALA A 124 -11.25 -9.19 -13.50
CA ALA A 124 -10.03 -9.82 -14.01
C ALA A 124 -9.15 -8.84 -14.81
N LYS A 125 -9.77 -7.98 -15.63
CA LYS A 125 -9.08 -6.95 -16.42
C LYS A 125 -8.32 -5.96 -15.52
N TRP A 126 -9.01 -5.47 -14.50
CA TRP A 126 -8.45 -4.44 -13.62
C TRP A 126 -7.39 -4.99 -12.67
N SER A 127 -7.57 -6.21 -12.18
CA SER A 127 -6.52 -6.90 -11.44
C SER A 127 -5.30 -7.20 -12.31
N ALA A 128 -5.48 -7.57 -13.60
CA ALA A 128 -4.38 -7.80 -14.52
C ALA A 128 -3.55 -6.52 -14.77
N LEU A 129 -4.17 -5.35 -14.80
CA LEU A 129 -3.45 -4.07 -14.87
C LEU A 129 -2.50 -3.91 -13.66
N GLY A 130 -3.01 -4.19 -12.46
CA GLY A 130 -2.20 -4.19 -11.24
C GLY A 130 -1.06 -5.20 -11.30
N ALA A 131 -1.36 -6.44 -11.70
CA ALA A 131 -0.35 -7.50 -11.85
C ALA A 131 0.79 -7.10 -12.79
N THR A 132 0.45 -6.53 -13.96
CA THR A 132 1.42 -6.05 -14.94
C THR A 132 2.28 -4.93 -14.36
N GLY A 133 1.67 -3.95 -13.69
CA GLY A 133 2.41 -2.85 -13.07
C GLY A 133 3.36 -3.33 -11.98
N VAL A 134 2.90 -4.23 -11.10
CA VAL A 134 3.73 -4.84 -10.04
C VAL A 134 4.89 -5.64 -10.64
N ALA A 135 4.62 -6.47 -11.67
CA ALA A 135 5.66 -7.25 -12.34
C ALA A 135 6.73 -6.34 -12.96
N THR A 136 6.30 -5.33 -13.74
CA THR A 136 7.23 -4.35 -14.35
C THR A 136 8.11 -3.69 -13.30
N MET A 137 7.54 -3.21 -12.19
CA MET A 137 8.34 -2.58 -11.14
C MET A 137 9.35 -3.55 -10.50
N ARG A 138 8.96 -4.79 -10.26
CA ARG A 138 9.86 -5.82 -9.72
C ARG A 138 11.00 -6.15 -10.68
N ASP A 139 10.72 -6.27 -11.97
CA ASP A 139 11.72 -6.56 -12.99
C ASP A 139 12.81 -5.47 -13.05
N HIS A 140 12.45 -4.24 -12.67
CA HIS A 140 13.36 -3.11 -12.48
C HIS A 140 13.93 -3.00 -11.05
N GLY A 141 13.79 -4.03 -10.21
CA GLY A 141 14.34 -4.05 -8.85
C GLY A 141 13.67 -3.11 -7.85
N MET A 142 12.50 -2.55 -8.17
CA MET A 142 11.71 -1.74 -7.26
C MET A 142 11.01 -2.62 -6.21
N ARG A 143 10.71 -2.05 -5.05
CA ARG A 143 9.93 -2.70 -4.00
C ARG A 143 8.50 -2.19 -4.02
N VAL A 144 7.55 -3.11 -3.99
CA VAL A 144 6.11 -2.79 -3.96
C VAL A 144 5.56 -3.17 -2.60
N LEU A 145 5.04 -2.18 -1.90
CA LEU A 145 4.58 -2.31 -0.51
C LEU A 145 3.07 -2.16 -0.42
N ALA A 146 2.43 -2.95 0.45
CA ALA A 146 1.01 -2.88 0.76
C ALA A 146 0.76 -2.50 2.22
N CYS A 147 -0.08 -1.50 2.48
CA CYS A 147 -0.43 -1.04 3.81
C CYS A 147 -1.36 -2.02 4.53
N ARG A 148 -0.89 -2.71 5.58
CA ARG A 148 -1.72 -3.63 6.39
C ARG A 148 -2.91 -2.93 7.06
N ASN A 149 -2.76 -1.68 7.50
CA ASN A 149 -3.87 -0.92 8.04
C ASN A 149 -4.98 -0.68 6.99
N SER A 150 -4.61 -0.43 5.73
CA SER A 150 -5.60 -0.29 4.64
C SER A 150 -6.25 -1.63 4.31
N ILE A 151 -5.48 -2.72 4.30
CA ILE A 151 -5.99 -4.08 4.11
C ILE A 151 -6.97 -4.43 5.24
N HIS A 152 -6.60 -4.19 6.49
CA HIS A 152 -7.46 -4.47 7.64
C HIS A 152 -8.77 -3.68 7.61
N ARG A 153 -8.71 -2.38 7.25
CA ARG A 153 -9.92 -1.58 7.08
C ARG A 153 -10.84 -2.17 6.02
N TRP A 154 -10.31 -2.53 4.85
CA TRP A 154 -11.10 -3.17 3.80
C TRP A 154 -11.62 -4.53 4.22
N ALA A 155 -10.82 -5.31 4.98
CA ALA A 155 -11.28 -6.58 5.54
C ALA A 155 -12.49 -6.42 6.46
N THR A 156 -12.50 -5.38 7.31
CA THR A 156 -13.64 -5.07 8.17
C THR A 156 -14.89 -4.69 7.36
N GLU A 157 -14.72 -3.88 6.31
CA GLU A 157 -15.81 -3.47 5.45
C GLU A 157 -16.39 -4.67 4.66
N PHE A 158 -15.54 -5.49 4.05
CA PHE A 158 -15.97 -6.70 3.33
C PHE A 158 -16.57 -7.76 4.26
N ALA A 159 -16.06 -7.93 5.48
CA ALA A 159 -16.62 -8.83 6.47
C ALA A 159 -18.08 -8.47 6.82
N ALA A 160 -18.37 -7.17 6.94
CA ALA A 160 -19.74 -6.69 7.17
C ALA A 160 -20.68 -7.00 5.99
N GLU A 161 -20.18 -7.05 4.77
CA GLU A 161 -20.95 -7.35 3.56
C GLU A 161 -21.14 -8.86 3.34
N THR A 162 -20.14 -9.68 3.69
CA THR A 162 -20.13 -11.13 3.41
C THR A 162 -20.58 -12.00 4.58
N GLY A 163 -20.59 -11.44 5.81
CA GLY A 163 -20.85 -12.20 7.04
C GLY A 163 -19.66 -13.05 7.52
N GLU A 164 -18.50 -12.92 6.90
CA GLU A 164 -17.27 -13.55 7.35
C GLU A 164 -16.66 -12.79 8.56
N SER A 165 -15.69 -13.38 9.27
CA SER A 165 -14.93 -12.63 10.26
C SER A 165 -13.91 -11.71 9.60
N ALA A 166 -13.68 -10.52 10.17
CA ALA A 166 -12.68 -9.57 9.66
C ALA A 166 -11.27 -10.18 9.57
N ASP A 167 -10.91 -11.04 10.51
CA ASP A 167 -9.61 -11.74 10.51
C ASP A 167 -9.48 -12.73 9.35
N ALA A 168 -10.54 -13.48 9.04
CA ALA A 168 -10.56 -14.40 7.92
C ALA A 168 -10.43 -13.65 6.59
N VAL A 169 -11.19 -12.55 6.42
CA VAL A 169 -11.09 -11.68 5.24
C VAL A 169 -9.70 -11.05 5.14
N ASN A 170 -9.16 -10.52 6.25
CA ASN A 170 -7.82 -9.93 6.27
C ASN A 170 -6.74 -10.93 5.83
N ALA A 171 -6.82 -12.18 6.30
CA ALA A 171 -5.91 -13.24 5.88
C ALA A 171 -6.02 -13.52 4.37
N LYS A 172 -7.24 -13.58 3.83
CA LYS A 172 -7.49 -13.77 2.40
C LYS A 172 -6.96 -12.60 1.55
N LEU A 173 -7.15 -11.35 2.00
CA LEU A 173 -6.62 -10.17 1.30
C LEU A 173 -5.09 -10.18 1.26
N ILE A 174 -4.42 -10.52 2.37
CA ILE A 174 -2.97 -10.62 2.43
C ILE A 174 -2.47 -11.76 1.53
N ALA A 175 -3.08 -12.95 1.61
CA ALA A 175 -2.72 -14.08 0.76
C ALA A 175 -3.01 -13.83 -0.74
N GLY A 176 -3.94 -12.92 -1.02
CA GLY A 176 -4.34 -12.54 -2.38
C GLY A 176 -3.59 -11.34 -2.96
N LEU A 177 -2.52 -10.85 -2.31
CA LEU A 177 -1.64 -9.86 -2.92
C LEU A 177 -0.93 -10.41 -4.15
N HIS A 178 -0.65 -9.56 -5.13
CA HIS A 178 0.19 -9.96 -6.27
C HIS A 178 1.56 -10.43 -5.80
N ALA A 179 2.15 -11.37 -6.52
CA ALA A 179 3.46 -11.93 -6.17
C ALA A 179 4.54 -10.83 -6.08
N GLY A 180 5.28 -10.81 -4.96
CA GLY A 180 6.34 -9.83 -4.68
C GLY A 180 5.86 -8.50 -4.11
N VAL A 181 4.59 -8.38 -3.75
CA VAL A 181 4.11 -7.29 -2.91
C VAL A 181 4.41 -7.62 -1.45
N GLU A 182 5.03 -6.69 -0.75
CA GLU A 182 5.46 -6.84 0.64
C GLU A 182 4.48 -6.08 1.57
N PRO A 183 3.75 -6.76 2.48
CA PRO A 183 2.90 -6.07 3.44
C PRO A 183 3.72 -5.38 4.51
N VAL A 184 3.47 -4.08 4.73
CA VAL A 184 4.08 -3.27 5.80
C VAL A 184 3.03 -2.86 6.83
N PRO A 185 3.37 -2.68 8.11
CA PRO A 185 2.39 -2.41 9.17
C PRO A 185 1.49 -1.20 8.86
N ALA A 186 2.10 -0.08 8.49
CA ALA A 186 1.40 1.14 8.12
C ALA A 186 2.20 1.92 7.08
N MET A 187 1.54 2.45 6.06
CA MET A 187 2.23 3.21 5.01
C MET A 187 2.86 4.50 5.53
N ILE A 188 2.20 5.16 6.49
CA ILE A 188 2.76 6.36 7.13
C ILE A 188 4.05 6.04 7.90
N ALA A 189 4.11 4.89 8.59
CA ALA A 189 5.32 4.46 9.27
C ALA A 189 6.44 4.13 8.27
N ALA A 190 6.11 3.44 7.18
CA ALA A 190 7.04 3.17 6.09
C ALA A 190 7.61 4.48 5.49
N ALA A 191 6.78 5.50 5.29
CA ALA A 191 7.21 6.81 4.81
C ALA A 191 8.16 7.51 5.80
N VAL A 192 7.88 7.47 7.10
CA VAL A 192 8.77 8.03 8.14
C VAL A 192 10.11 7.30 8.17
N LEU A 193 10.10 5.96 8.12
CA LEU A 193 11.32 5.16 8.06
C LEU A 193 12.12 5.43 6.78
N ALA A 194 11.45 5.56 5.63
CA ALA A 194 12.09 5.95 4.38
C ALA A 194 12.81 7.30 4.49
N GLN A 195 12.13 8.31 5.04
CA GLN A 195 12.72 9.64 5.23
C GLN A 195 13.88 9.61 6.23
N SER A 196 13.81 8.83 7.30
CA SER A 196 14.91 8.67 8.26
C SER A 196 16.16 8.06 7.62
N ARG A 197 16.01 7.33 6.52
CA ARG A 197 17.09 6.79 5.68
C ARG A 197 17.38 7.65 4.45
N GLN A 198 16.92 8.92 4.46
CA GLN A 198 17.15 9.90 3.40
C GLN A 198 16.59 9.50 2.01
N LEU A 199 15.51 8.71 1.96
CA LEU A 199 14.78 8.53 0.72
C LEU A 199 13.97 9.80 0.40
N SER A 200 14.01 10.22 -0.86
CA SER A 200 13.12 11.30 -1.34
C SER A 200 11.68 10.82 -1.28
N TYR A 201 10.82 11.58 -0.61
CA TYR A 201 9.39 11.27 -0.52
C TYR A 201 8.60 11.97 -1.62
N VAL A 202 7.79 11.21 -2.35
CA VAL A 202 6.92 11.73 -3.42
C VAL A 202 5.51 11.17 -3.24
N ALA A 203 4.55 12.04 -2.96
CA ALA A 203 3.14 11.67 -2.96
C ALA A 203 2.60 11.64 -4.40
N ILE A 204 1.90 10.56 -4.75
CA ILE A 204 1.22 10.38 -6.03
C ILE A 204 -0.26 10.14 -5.72
N GLY A 205 -1.10 11.09 -6.05
CA GLY A 205 -2.54 11.04 -5.81
C GLY A 205 -3.31 11.45 -7.02
#